data_07f9e7ea3a616a75b66429e054d14b3b
#
_entry.id   07f9e7ea3a616a75b66429e054d14b3b
#
_cell.length_a   1.000
_cell.length_b   1.000
_cell.length_c   1.000
_cell.angle_alpha   90.00
_cell.angle_beta   90.00
_cell.angle_gamma   90.00
#
_symmetry.space_group_name_H-M   'P 1'
#
loop_
_entity.id
_entity.type
_entity.pdbx_description
1 polymer ?
#
loop_
_entity_poly.entity_id
_entity_poly.type
_entity_poly.pdbx_seq_one_letter_code
_entity_poly.pdbx_strand_id
1 'polypeptide(L)'
;MFFDDAILVSKELELTLTGKDCGLEERAPMCGIPFHAAETYIKRLIEKGHKVAICEQVEDPKKAKGLVKREVIRVVTPGTTLDATSLDESRNNYLMSIVSLEDHFGCAIADITTGDCFLTEVDKPQKLLDEINKFVPAEIICNDAFFMSGVDTEDLKDRLRICIFPLDNWYFDDSLCQRTLKEHFHVNTLEGLGLQDYDSGVIAAGALFQYLNETQKTALSHMATIHPYTADKFMLIDSSSRRNLELVETLREKQKRGSLLWVLDKTKTAMGARTLRGYVEQPLIDAKEINCRLEAVEELTQKPMLRDEIREYLNPIYDLERLISRISYQSANPRDMVAFASSLEMIPYIRQILQEFEAPILKQIFEDMDPLEDVTDLIKRAITDEPPLAQKDGGIIREGYNADVDKYRHSRTCLLYTSPSPRDYAAS
;
A
#
# COMPACT_ATOMS: atom_id res chain seq x y z
N MET A 1 14.56 8.74 19.60
CA MET A 1 13.36 9.09 20.36
C MET A 1 13.82 9.73 21.66
N PHE A 2 13.05 10.66 22.21
CA PHE A 2 13.38 11.44 23.41
C PHE A 2 12.18 11.55 24.34
N PHE A 3 12.43 11.87 25.62
CA PHE A 3 11.43 12.09 26.67
C PHE A 3 10.46 10.91 26.82
N ASP A 4 9.16 11.17 26.87
CA ASP A 4 8.11 10.16 27.06
C ASP A 4 8.10 9.11 25.97
N ASP A 5 8.35 9.50 24.71
CA ASP A 5 8.47 8.56 23.58
C ASP A 5 9.64 7.59 23.79
N ALA A 6 10.78 8.04 24.35
CA ALA A 6 11.91 7.17 24.62
C ALA A 6 11.61 6.18 25.74
N ILE A 7 10.87 6.60 26.77
CA ILE A 7 10.46 5.74 27.88
C ILE A 7 9.47 4.69 27.37
N LEU A 8 8.46 5.09 26.59
CA LEU A 8 7.48 4.20 25.99
C LEU A 8 8.16 3.16 25.11
N VAL A 9 8.93 3.61 24.12
CA VAL A 9 9.56 2.74 23.14
C VAL A 9 10.61 1.81 23.76
N SER A 10 11.35 2.30 24.75
CA SER A 10 12.29 1.46 25.51
C SER A 10 11.58 0.27 26.17
N LYS A 11 10.41 0.50 26.76
CA LYS A 11 9.58 -0.52 27.38
C LYS A 11 8.95 -1.47 26.36
N GLU A 12 8.36 -0.90 25.28
CA GLU A 12 7.64 -1.67 24.25
C GLU A 12 8.56 -2.57 23.42
N LEU A 13 9.78 -2.12 23.15
CA LEU A 13 10.74 -2.81 22.27
C LEU A 13 11.91 -3.43 23.01
N GLU A 14 11.91 -3.37 24.36
CA GLU A 14 13.00 -3.88 25.23
C GLU A 14 14.36 -3.25 24.88
N LEU A 15 14.37 -1.94 24.56
CA LEU A 15 15.57 -1.22 24.20
C LEU A 15 16.19 -0.52 25.41
N THR A 16 17.51 -0.37 25.41
CA THR A 16 18.22 0.33 26.47
C THR A 16 17.83 1.81 26.49
N LEU A 17 17.27 2.27 27.61
CA LEU A 17 17.03 3.68 27.88
C LEU A 17 18.35 4.35 28.30
N THR A 18 18.72 5.40 27.58
CA THR A 18 19.92 6.21 27.86
C THR A 18 19.53 7.64 28.16
N GLY A 19 20.47 8.47 28.55
CA GLY A 19 20.24 9.90 28.79
C GLY A 19 21.18 10.75 27.96
N LYS A 20 20.64 11.78 27.28
CA LYS A 20 21.40 12.79 26.54
C LYS A 20 21.40 14.11 27.28
N ASP A 21 22.56 14.72 27.38
CA ASP A 21 22.68 16.09 27.87
C ASP A 21 22.13 17.06 26.81
N CYS A 22 21.08 17.77 27.18
CA CYS A 22 20.41 18.76 26.32
C CYS A 22 20.41 20.16 26.95
N GLY A 23 21.24 20.41 27.96
CA GLY A 23 21.30 21.69 28.69
C GLY A 23 20.16 21.87 29.69
N LEU A 24 19.46 20.80 30.06
CA LEU A 24 18.46 20.75 31.12
C LEU A 24 19.13 20.34 32.45
N GLU A 25 18.47 20.58 33.58
CA GLU A 25 18.96 20.15 34.91
C GLU A 25 19.17 18.63 34.96
N GLU A 26 18.30 17.85 34.31
CA GLU A 26 18.42 16.41 34.19
C GLU A 26 18.67 16.01 32.72
N ARG A 27 19.36 14.88 32.54
CA ARG A 27 19.60 14.31 31.21
C ARG A 27 18.27 13.89 30.59
N ALA A 28 17.98 14.37 29.37
CA ALA A 28 16.79 13.96 28.65
C ALA A 28 16.81 12.45 28.35
N PRO A 29 15.78 11.68 28.75
CA PRO A 29 15.68 10.28 28.38
C PRO A 29 15.76 10.12 26.86
N MET A 30 16.59 9.18 26.41
CA MET A 30 16.81 8.92 24.99
C MET A 30 16.86 7.42 24.73
N CYS A 31 16.21 6.99 23.67
CA CYS A 31 16.30 5.65 23.11
C CYS A 31 16.66 5.74 21.64
N GLY A 32 17.58 4.92 21.17
CA GLY A 32 18.06 4.94 19.79
C GLY A 32 18.10 3.54 19.16
N ILE A 33 17.90 3.50 17.87
CA ILE A 33 17.99 2.29 17.04
C ILE A 33 18.95 2.55 15.87
N PRO A 34 19.61 1.51 15.34
CA PRO A 34 20.41 1.64 14.12
C PRO A 34 19.51 2.03 12.94
N PHE A 35 19.98 2.95 12.09
CA PHE A 35 19.20 3.43 10.93
C PHE A 35 18.73 2.29 10.01
N HIS A 36 19.63 1.34 9.72
CA HIS A 36 19.31 0.20 8.85
C HIS A 36 18.29 -0.77 9.43
N ALA A 37 18.03 -0.73 10.74
CA ALA A 37 17.04 -1.56 11.41
C ALA A 37 15.74 -0.80 11.73
N ALA A 38 15.63 0.47 11.36
CA ALA A 38 14.52 1.34 11.72
C ALA A 38 13.16 0.73 11.32
N GLU A 39 13.04 0.21 10.10
CA GLU A 39 11.81 -0.39 9.59
C GLU A 39 11.31 -1.56 10.46
N THR A 40 12.22 -2.45 10.90
CA THR A 40 11.85 -3.56 11.78
C THR A 40 11.28 -3.09 13.13
N TYR A 41 11.82 -2.01 13.68
CA TYR A 41 11.32 -1.45 14.93
C TYR A 41 10.02 -0.67 14.75
N ILE A 42 9.88 0.06 13.64
CA ILE A 42 8.63 0.73 13.26
C ILE A 42 7.52 -0.32 13.15
N LYS A 43 7.76 -1.42 12.42
CA LYS A 43 6.81 -2.54 12.30
C LYS A 43 6.31 -3.02 13.66
N ARG A 44 7.20 -3.29 14.61
CA ARG A 44 6.81 -3.74 15.96
C ARG A 44 5.95 -2.73 16.71
N LEU A 45 6.19 -1.43 16.53
CA LEU A 45 5.37 -0.38 17.13
C LEU A 45 3.99 -0.30 16.47
N ILE A 46 3.94 -0.40 15.14
CA ILE A 46 2.69 -0.43 14.39
C ILE A 46 1.84 -1.65 14.76
N GLU A 47 2.43 -2.84 14.88
CA GLU A 47 1.74 -4.06 15.32
C GLU A 47 1.15 -3.94 16.73
N LYS A 48 1.69 -3.04 17.56
CA LYS A 48 1.15 -2.68 18.88
C LYS A 48 0.16 -1.51 18.85
N GLY A 49 -0.20 -1.02 17.66
CA GLY A 49 -1.18 0.04 17.45
C GLY A 49 -0.65 1.47 17.62
N HIS A 50 0.68 1.66 17.69
CA HIS A 50 1.27 3.00 17.77
C HIS A 50 1.39 3.65 16.40
N LYS A 51 1.27 4.99 16.35
CA LYS A 51 1.62 5.81 15.19
C LYS A 51 3.07 6.28 15.33
N VAL A 52 3.85 6.20 14.26
CA VAL A 52 5.27 6.53 14.28
C VAL A 52 5.57 7.67 13.31
N ALA A 53 5.94 8.83 13.83
CA ALA A 53 6.37 9.97 13.03
C ALA A 53 7.88 9.84 12.70
N ILE A 54 8.20 9.85 11.41
CA ILE A 54 9.57 9.85 10.90
C ILE A 54 9.98 11.31 10.68
N CYS A 55 11.01 11.74 11.40
CA CYS A 55 11.53 13.10 11.34
C CYS A 55 12.97 13.08 10.81
N GLU A 56 13.20 13.78 9.70
CA GLU A 56 14.52 13.87 9.07
C GLU A 56 15.06 15.29 9.03
N GLN A 57 16.36 15.40 8.76
CA GLN A 57 17.04 16.68 8.55
C GLN A 57 16.80 17.12 7.10
N VAL A 58 16.12 18.24 6.92
CA VAL A 58 15.77 18.80 5.59
C VAL A 58 16.77 19.89 5.14
N GLU A 59 17.78 20.19 5.96
CA GLU A 59 18.79 21.19 5.68
C GLU A 59 20.20 20.56 5.75
N ASP A 60 21.10 21.00 4.85
CA ASP A 60 22.50 20.57 4.87
C ASP A 60 23.20 21.07 6.16
N PRO A 61 23.70 20.17 7.01
CA PRO A 61 24.38 20.54 8.27
C PRO A 61 25.53 21.52 8.09
N LYS A 62 26.20 21.53 6.93
CA LYS A 62 27.31 22.41 6.61
C LYS A 62 26.87 23.85 6.30
N LYS A 63 25.59 24.04 5.95
CA LYS A 63 25.01 25.35 5.60
C LYS A 63 24.17 25.93 6.74
N ALA A 64 23.83 25.13 7.74
CA ALA A 64 22.99 25.53 8.85
C ALA A 64 23.71 26.53 9.75
N LYS A 65 23.09 27.67 10.02
CA LYS A 65 23.53 28.66 11.02
C LYS A 65 22.84 28.38 12.35
N GLY A 66 23.26 27.34 13.06
CA GLY A 66 22.65 26.94 14.33
C GLY A 66 22.12 25.50 14.31
N LEU A 67 20.94 25.26 14.87
CA LEU A 67 20.30 23.94 14.85
C LEU A 67 19.80 23.62 13.45
N VAL A 68 20.19 22.46 12.94
CA VAL A 68 19.71 21.95 11.64
C VAL A 68 18.20 21.77 11.65
N LYS A 69 17.51 22.31 10.65
CA LYS A 69 16.06 22.18 10.50
C LYS A 69 15.69 20.71 10.31
N ARG A 70 14.67 20.28 11.06
CA ARG A 70 14.10 18.95 10.99
C ARG A 70 12.61 19.06 10.74
N GLU A 71 12.08 18.16 9.93
CA GLU A 71 10.65 18.10 9.63
C GLU A 71 10.17 16.66 9.69
N VAL A 72 8.91 16.47 10.07
CA VAL A 72 8.23 15.19 9.95
C VAL A 72 7.93 14.99 8.47
N ILE A 73 8.59 14.00 7.87
CA ILE A 73 8.46 13.68 6.45
C ILE A 73 7.34 12.68 6.20
N ARG A 74 6.98 11.88 7.21
CA ARG A 74 5.95 10.85 7.12
C ARG A 74 5.50 10.41 8.50
N VAL A 75 4.21 10.06 8.62
CA VAL A 75 3.67 9.35 9.79
C VAL A 75 3.23 7.96 9.33
N VAL A 76 3.83 6.93 9.89
CA VAL A 76 3.48 5.53 9.62
C VAL A 76 2.43 5.09 10.65
N THR A 77 1.34 4.52 10.16
CA THR A 77 0.23 4.00 10.96
C THR A 77 -0.12 2.58 10.50
N PRO A 78 -0.95 1.82 11.22
CA PRO A 78 -1.31 0.46 10.81
C PRO A 78 -1.88 0.37 9.38
N GLY A 79 -2.72 1.34 8.98
CA GLY A 79 -3.34 1.40 7.64
C GLY A 79 -2.47 2.06 6.57
N THR A 80 -1.33 2.67 6.94
CA THR A 80 -0.49 3.43 6.00
C THR A 80 0.94 2.90 5.85
N THR A 81 1.21 1.68 6.29
CA THR A 81 2.53 1.05 6.10
C THR A 81 2.74 0.65 4.63
N LEU A 82 3.93 0.94 4.10
CA LEU A 82 4.35 0.59 2.73
C LEU A 82 5.45 -0.48 2.71
N ASP A 83 5.94 -0.88 3.88
CA ASP A 83 7.04 -1.83 3.98
C ASP A 83 6.61 -3.23 3.53
N ALA A 84 7.20 -3.70 2.42
CA ALA A 84 6.93 -5.01 1.85
C ALA A 84 7.21 -6.17 2.83
N THR A 85 8.16 -5.99 3.76
CA THR A 85 8.49 -7.03 4.75
C THR A 85 7.46 -7.13 5.87
N SER A 86 6.61 -6.11 6.01
CA SER A 86 5.55 -6.03 7.01
C SER A 86 4.21 -6.52 6.51
N LEU A 87 4.02 -6.57 5.19
CA LEU A 87 2.74 -6.85 4.54
C LEU A 87 2.67 -8.29 4.03
N ASP A 88 1.52 -8.93 4.18
CA ASP A 88 1.20 -10.16 3.48
C ASP A 88 0.96 -9.86 1.99
N GLU A 89 1.69 -10.52 1.10
CA GLU A 89 1.57 -10.31 -0.35
C GLU A 89 0.19 -10.72 -0.88
N SER A 90 -0.45 -11.69 -0.26
CA SER A 90 -1.76 -12.23 -0.64
C SER A 90 -2.94 -11.48 -0.03
N ARG A 91 -2.70 -10.37 0.68
CA ARG A 91 -3.72 -9.61 1.40
C ARG A 91 -3.54 -8.12 1.24
N ASN A 92 -4.66 -7.39 1.11
CA ASN A 92 -4.68 -5.93 1.15
C ASN A 92 -4.47 -5.42 2.58
N ASN A 93 -3.96 -4.19 2.69
CA ASN A 93 -3.79 -3.47 3.96
C ASN A 93 -4.72 -2.25 3.97
N TYR A 94 -5.97 -2.47 4.35
CA TYR A 94 -6.98 -1.44 4.27
C TYR A 94 -6.92 -0.44 5.42
N LEU A 95 -7.04 0.83 5.08
CA LEU A 95 -7.44 1.95 5.94
C LEU A 95 -8.91 2.25 5.65
N MET A 96 -9.74 2.36 6.68
CA MET A 96 -11.16 2.66 6.55
C MET A 96 -11.50 3.95 7.26
N SER A 97 -12.20 4.85 6.57
CA SER A 97 -12.80 6.06 7.16
C SER A 97 -14.29 5.85 7.33
N ILE A 98 -14.80 6.12 8.53
CA ILE A 98 -16.21 5.98 8.85
C ILE A 98 -16.73 7.33 9.39
N VAL A 99 -17.76 7.86 8.76
CA VAL A 99 -18.54 8.95 9.31
C VAL A 99 -19.91 8.44 9.76
N SER A 100 -20.23 8.63 11.01
CA SER A 100 -21.56 8.34 11.58
C SER A 100 -22.37 9.61 11.57
N LEU A 101 -23.47 9.60 10.84
CA LEU A 101 -24.52 10.63 10.86
C LEU A 101 -25.76 10.05 11.55
N GLU A 102 -26.77 10.88 11.84
CA GLU A 102 -27.91 10.49 12.70
C GLU A 102 -28.52 9.13 12.33
N ASP A 103 -28.79 8.86 11.06
CA ASP A 103 -29.49 7.66 10.59
C ASP A 103 -28.69 6.76 9.63
N HIS A 104 -27.45 7.12 9.27
CA HIS A 104 -26.66 6.37 8.31
C HIS A 104 -25.16 6.59 8.47
N PHE A 105 -24.39 5.73 7.80
CA PHE A 105 -22.94 5.72 7.87
C PHE A 105 -22.35 5.84 6.46
N GLY A 106 -21.41 6.77 6.30
CA GLY A 106 -20.54 6.79 5.14
C GLY A 106 -19.26 6.01 5.42
N CYS A 107 -18.85 5.22 4.46
CA CYS A 107 -17.65 4.40 4.54
C CYS A 107 -16.76 4.63 3.32
N ALA A 108 -15.50 4.96 3.54
CA ALA A 108 -14.48 4.97 2.51
C ALA A 108 -13.32 4.04 2.91
N ILE A 109 -12.90 3.20 1.99
CA ILE A 109 -11.89 2.16 2.23
C ILE A 109 -10.78 2.31 1.20
N ALA A 110 -9.53 2.35 1.64
CA ALA A 110 -8.40 2.43 0.73
C ALA A 110 -7.25 1.51 1.14
N ASP A 111 -6.57 0.98 0.15
CA ASP A 111 -5.25 0.36 0.30
C ASP A 111 -4.22 1.22 -0.42
N ILE A 112 -3.40 1.93 0.35
CA ILE A 112 -2.37 2.82 -0.21
C ILE A 112 -1.24 2.06 -0.91
N THR A 113 -1.14 0.75 -0.70
CA THR A 113 -0.09 -0.08 -1.30
C THR A 113 -0.47 -0.57 -2.70
N THR A 114 -1.77 -0.66 -3.01
CA THR A 114 -2.30 -1.07 -4.31
C THR A 114 -2.96 0.07 -5.08
N GLY A 115 -3.38 1.13 -4.37
CA GLY A 115 -4.13 2.25 -4.94
C GLY A 115 -5.64 2.03 -4.99
N ASP A 116 -6.13 0.90 -4.47
CA ASP A 116 -7.56 0.62 -4.39
C ASP A 116 -8.28 1.63 -3.48
N CYS A 117 -9.39 2.16 -3.94
CA CYS A 117 -10.25 3.02 -3.15
C CYS A 117 -11.72 2.72 -3.43
N PHE A 118 -12.47 2.41 -2.36
CA PHE A 118 -13.88 2.07 -2.42
C PHE A 118 -14.69 3.01 -1.55
N LEU A 119 -15.96 3.21 -1.91
CA LEU A 119 -16.88 4.05 -1.18
C LEU A 119 -18.27 3.42 -1.14
N THR A 120 -18.90 3.44 0.01
CA THR A 120 -20.29 2.96 0.20
C THR A 120 -20.99 3.70 1.32
N GLU A 121 -22.31 3.54 1.37
CA GLU A 121 -23.17 4.02 2.45
C GLU A 121 -24.02 2.89 2.99
N VAL A 122 -24.26 2.89 4.29
CA VAL A 122 -25.11 1.91 4.96
C VAL A 122 -26.01 2.56 5.99
N ASP A 123 -27.20 2.02 6.15
CA ASP A 123 -28.30 2.58 6.95
C ASP A 123 -28.41 1.99 8.36
N LYS A 124 -27.60 0.97 8.70
CA LYS A 124 -27.71 0.25 9.97
C LYS A 124 -26.35 -0.13 10.54
N PRO A 125 -26.20 -0.09 11.89
CA PRO A 125 -24.97 -0.53 12.54
C PRO A 125 -24.55 -1.96 12.18
N GLN A 126 -25.54 -2.86 11.97
CA GLN A 126 -25.25 -4.24 11.58
C GLN A 126 -24.61 -4.32 10.18
N LYS A 127 -25.13 -3.57 9.19
CA LYS A 127 -24.53 -3.49 7.86
C LYS A 127 -23.14 -2.87 7.90
N LEU A 128 -22.93 -1.86 8.75
CA LEU A 128 -21.60 -1.28 8.97
C LEU A 128 -20.63 -2.34 9.53
N LEU A 129 -21.07 -3.13 10.49
CA LEU A 129 -20.26 -4.22 11.03
C LEU A 129 -19.94 -5.27 9.96
N ASP A 130 -20.86 -5.56 9.06
CA ASP A 130 -20.65 -6.47 7.95
C ASP A 130 -19.59 -5.92 6.96
N GLU A 131 -19.62 -4.60 6.65
CA GLU A 131 -18.58 -3.94 5.83
C GLU A 131 -17.21 -3.94 6.53
N ILE A 132 -17.15 -3.67 7.84
CA ILE A 132 -15.90 -3.79 8.60
C ILE A 132 -15.35 -5.21 8.57
N ASN A 133 -16.20 -6.23 8.76
CA ASN A 133 -15.80 -7.64 8.70
C ASN A 133 -15.42 -8.09 7.28
N LYS A 134 -15.94 -7.45 6.25
CA LYS A 134 -15.63 -7.73 4.84
C LYS A 134 -14.21 -7.32 4.49
N PHE A 135 -13.81 -6.11 4.83
CA PHE A 135 -12.48 -5.56 4.52
C PHE A 135 -11.43 -5.88 5.58
N VAL A 136 -11.84 -6.07 6.83
CA VAL A 136 -10.96 -6.26 8.00
C VAL A 136 -9.81 -5.24 7.97
N PRO A 137 -10.12 -3.93 8.04
CA PRO A 137 -9.12 -2.89 7.93
C PRO A 137 -8.09 -2.98 9.07
N ALA A 138 -6.83 -2.65 8.79
CA ALA A 138 -5.81 -2.55 9.83
C ALA A 138 -6.04 -1.33 10.72
N GLU A 139 -6.68 -0.30 10.17
CA GLU A 139 -6.95 0.97 10.84
C GLU A 139 -8.32 1.52 10.43
N ILE A 140 -9.06 2.03 11.41
CA ILE A 140 -10.28 2.82 11.21
C ILE A 140 -10.03 4.22 11.74
N ILE A 141 -10.33 5.23 10.93
CA ILE A 141 -10.48 6.62 11.33
C ILE A 141 -11.97 6.98 11.35
N CYS A 142 -12.44 7.71 12.35
CA CYS A 142 -13.85 7.98 12.50
C CYS A 142 -14.13 9.31 13.22
N ASN A 143 -15.35 9.81 13.10
CA ASN A 143 -15.84 10.90 13.95
C ASN A 143 -16.29 10.37 15.32
N ASP A 144 -16.43 11.26 16.32
CA ASP A 144 -16.83 10.88 17.67
C ASP A 144 -18.20 10.18 17.74
N ALA A 145 -19.11 10.51 16.83
CA ALA A 145 -20.43 9.89 16.77
C ALA A 145 -20.40 8.38 16.50
N PHE A 146 -19.33 7.87 15.87
CA PHE A 146 -19.14 6.44 15.65
C PHE A 146 -19.16 5.63 16.96
N PHE A 147 -18.60 6.14 18.06
CA PHE A 147 -18.60 5.45 19.35
C PHE A 147 -19.99 5.35 20.00
N MET A 148 -20.96 6.14 19.51
CA MET A 148 -22.36 6.10 19.96
C MET A 148 -23.26 5.30 19.00
N SER A 149 -22.72 4.75 17.92
CA SER A 149 -23.45 4.08 16.84
C SER A 149 -24.05 2.71 17.23
N GLY A 150 -23.67 2.16 18.37
CA GLY A 150 -24.06 0.81 18.80
C GLY A 150 -23.17 -0.31 18.27
N VAL A 151 -22.11 0.03 17.54
CA VAL A 151 -21.05 -0.94 17.13
C VAL A 151 -20.13 -1.20 18.31
N ASP A 152 -19.89 -2.47 18.63
CA ASP A 152 -18.96 -2.88 19.69
C ASP A 152 -17.51 -2.68 19.22
N THR A 153 -16.93 -1.52 19.58
CA THR A 153 -15.56 -1.16 19.20
C THR A 153 -14.50 -1.94 19.98
N GLU A 154 -14.82 -2.51 21.13
CA GLU A 154 -13.90 -3.36 21.89
C GLU A 154 -13.78 -4.72 21.23
N ASP A 155 -14.90 -5.32 20.78
CA ASP A 155 -14.84 -6.55 19.96
C ASP A 155 -14.00 -6.38 18.69
N LEU A 156 -14.13 -5.23 18.01
CA LEU A 156 -13.31 -4.94 16.83
C LEU A 156 -11.80 -4.87 17.15
N LYS A 157 -11.42 -4.27 18.27
CA LYS A 157 -10.02 -4.20 18.72
C LYS A 157 -9.48 -5.56 19.14
N ASP A 158 -10.23 -6.28 19.96
CA ASP A 158 -9.78 -7.54 20.57
C ASP A 158 -9.78 -8.70 19.59
N ARG A 159 -10.87 -8.84 18.83
CA ARG A 159 -11.07 -9.96 17.92
C ARG A 159 -10.41 -9.76 16.56
N LEU A 160 -10.55 -8.58 15.97
CA LEU A 160 -10.02 -8.26 14.64
C LEU A 160 -8.68 -7.53 14.67
N ARG A 161 -8.24 -7.07 15.85
CA ARG A 161 -7.03 -6.28 16.05
C ARG A 161 -7.01 -4.99 15.25
N ILE A 162 -8.18 -4.39 15.05
CA ILE A 162 -8.32 -3.14 14.31
C ILE A 162 -7.94 -1.97 15.22
N CYS A 163 -7.08 -1.10 14.76
CA CYS A 163 -6.76 0.15 15.45
C CYS A 163 -7.80 1.21 15.08
N ILE A 164 -8.49 1.78 16.07
CA ILE A 164 -9.55 2.78 15.86
C ILE A 164 -9.10 4.13 16.43
N PHE A 165 -9.08 5.16 15.58
CA PHE A 165 -8.64 6.50 15.90
C PHE A 165 -9.74 7.51 15.61
N PRO A 166 -10.27 8.20 16.64
CA PRO A 166 -11.12 9.36 16.39
C PRO A 166 -10.31 10.50 15.76
N LEU A 167 -10.93 11.22 14.86
CA LEU A 167 -10.40 12.46 14.28
C LEU A 167 -11.28 13.64 14.67
N ASP A 168 -10.68 14.81 14.70
CA ASP A 168 -11.40 16.06 14.97
C ASP A 168 -12.52 16.29 13.94
N ASN A 169 -13.62 16.89 14.34
CA ASN A 169 -14.81 17.08 13.51
C ASN A 169 -14.55 17.87 12.22
N TRP A 170 -13.53 18.71 12.15
CA TRP A 170 -13.20 19.46 10.95
C TRP A 170 -12.74 18.57 9.78
N TYR A 171 -12.21 17.35 10.05
CA TYR A 171 -11.90 16.37 8.99
C TYR A 171 -13.15 15.94 8.22
N PHE A 172 -14.30 16.01 8.86
CA PHE A 172 -15.60 15.57 8.31
C PHE A 172 -16.48 16.75 7.87
N ASP A 173 -15.89 17.94 7.62
CA ASP A 173 -16.59 19.06 7.01
C ASP A 173 -16.88 18.78 5.54
N ASP A 174 -18.17 18.80 5.16
CA ASP A 174 -18.62 18.42 3.82
C ASP A 174 -17.94 19.25 2.73
N SER A 175 -17.88 20.57 2.88
CA SER A 175 -17.27 21.46 1.88
C SER A 175 -15.77 21.22 1.72
N LEU A 176 -15.08 20.95 2.81
CA LEU A 176 -13.67 20.60 2.79
C LEU A 176 -13.43 19.23 2.13
N CYS A 177 -14.25 18.23 2.46
CA CYS A 177 -14.19 16.89 1.89
C CYS A 177 -14.41 16.89 0.39
N GLN A 178 -15.46 17.55 -0.10
CA GLN A 178 -15.73 17.70 -1.53
C GLN A 178 -14.58 18.41 -2.27
N ARG A 179 -14.01 19.47 -1.68
CA ARG A 179 -12.87 20.17 -2.26
C ARG A 179 -11.65 19.27 -2.34
N THR A 180 -11.30 18.55 -1.29
CA THR A 180 -10.18 17.62 -1.23
C THR A 180 -10.28 16.55 -2.33
N LEU A 181 -11.45 15.96 -2.52
CA LEU A 181 -11.66 14.96 -3.57
C LEU A 181 -11.54 15.57 -4.98
N LYS A 182 -12.13 16.74 -5.23
CA LYS A 182 -12.03 17.43 -6.53
C LYS A 182 -10.58 17.79 -6.87
N GLU A 183 -9.81 18.27 -5.90
CA GLU A 183 -8.39 18.59 -6.05
C GLU A 183 -7.57 17.32 -6.32
N HIS A 184 -7.81 16.25 -5.57
CA HIS A 184 -7.07 14.99 -5.71
C HIS A 184 -7.30 14.31 -7.08
N PHE A 185 -8.57 14.17 -7.48
CA PHE A 185 -8.94 13.49 -8.73
C PHE A 185 -8.92 14.44 -9.96
N HIS A 186 -8.56 15.70 -9.79
CA HIS A 186 -8.51 16.72 -10.84
C HIS A 186 -9.84 16.86 -11.61
N VAL A 187 -10.96 16.82 -10.89
CA VAL A 187 -12.32 16.95 -11.46
C VAL A 187 -13.01 18.23 -10.98
N ASN A 188 -13.86 18.78 -11.81
CA ASN A 188 -14.66 19.96 -11.45
C ASN A 188 -15.90 19.60 -10.61
N THR A 189 -16.48 18.43 -10.84
CA THR A 189 -17.68 17.93 -10.17
C THR A 189 -17.47 16.48 -9.74
N LEU A 190 -18.15 16.05 -8.67
CA LEU A 190 -18.10 14.66 -8.18
C LEU A 190 -18.93 13.69 -9.05
N GLU A 191 -19.80 14.22 -9.93
CA GLU A 191 -20.57 13.41 -10.90
C GLU A 191 -19.65 12.61 -11.83
N GLY A 192 -18.53 13.21 -12.24
CA GLY A 192 -17.51 12.52 -13.07
C GLY A 192 -16.88 11.29 -12.42
N LEU A 193 -17.00 11.18 -11.08
CA LEU A 193 -16.53 10.03 -10.29
C LEU A 193 -17.67 9.08 -9.92
N GLY A 194 -18.92 9.37 -10.31
CA GLY A 194 -20.11 8.59 -9.95
C GLY A 194 -20.52 8.73 -8.48
N LEU A 195 -20.14 9.83 -7.81
CA LEU A 195 -20.35 10.06 -6.39
C LEU A 195 -21.57 10.93 -6.05
N GLN A 196 -22.41 11.29 -7.03
CA GLN A 196 -23.54 12.21 -6.85
C GLN A 196 -24.59 11.72 -5.85
N ASP A 197 -24.71 10.41 -5.65
CA ASP A 197 -25.73 9.78 -4.79
C ASP A 197 -25.17 9.32 -3.44
N TYR A 198 -23.97 9.79 -3.06
CA TYR A 198 -23.25 9.34 -1.87
C TYR A 198 -22.80 10.51 -0.99
N ASP A 199 -23.71 11.09 -0.22
CA ASP A 199 -23.41 12.27 0.60
C ASP A 199 -22.47 11.96 1.77
N SER A 200 -22.80 10.99 2.60
CA SER A 200 -21.99 10.59 3.76
C SER A 200 -20.71 9.85 3.32
N GLY A 201 -20.80 9.10 2.23
CA GLY A 201 -19.64 8.44 1.61
C GLY A 201 -18.60 9.44 1.12
N VAL A 202 -19.02 10.53 0.51
CA VAL A 202 -18.15 11.64 0.07
C VAL A 202 -17.43 12.28 1.28
N ILE A 203 -18.13 12.49 2.39
CA ILE A 203 -17.52 13.00 3.62
C ILE A 203 -16.48 12.02 4.16
N ALA A 204 -16.80 10.72 4.21
CA ALA A 204 -15.86 9.69 4.65
C ALA A 204 -14.62 9.61 3.74
N ALA A 205 -14.79 9.66 2.42
CA ALA A 205 -13.70 9.65 1.45
C ALA A 205 -12.84 10.92 1.55
N GLY A 206 -13.46 12.10 1.67
CA GLY A 206 -12.73 13.35 1.85
C GLY A 206 -11.88 13.35 3.12
N ALA A 207 -12.41 12.88 4.24
CA ALA A 207 -11.68 12.72 5.49
C ALA A 207 -10.50 11.73 5.35
N LEU A 208 -10.70 10.63 4.62
CA LEU A 208 -9.66 9.64 4.33
C LEU A 208 -8.50 10.27 3.54
N PHE A 209 -8.79 10.98 2.45
CA PHE A 209 -7.75 11.63 1.65
C PHE A 209 -7.05 12.78 2.41
N GLN A 210 -7.74 13.53 3.25
CA GLN A 210 -7.10 14.51 4.13
C GLN A 210 -6.12 13.85 5.10
N TYR A 211 -6.55 12.79 5.78
CA TYR A 211 -5.71 12.02 6.69
C TYR A 211 -4.48 11.44 5.97
N LEU A 212 -4.66 10.90 4.76
CA LEU A 212 -3.55 10.40 3.96
C LEU A 212 -2.59 11.50 3.54
N ASN A 213 -3.07 12.66 3.12
CA ASN A 213 -2.23 13.81 2.76
C ASN A 213 -1.39 14.29 3.94
N GLU A 214 -1.96 14.34 5.14
CA GLU A 214 -1.24 14.77 6.35
C GLU A 214 -0.23 13.74 6.84
N THR A 215 -0.54 12.46 6.73
CA THR A 215 0.33 11.38 7.22
C THR A 215 1.44 11.05 6.22
N GLN A 216 1.14 11.02 4.92
CA GLN A 216 2.12 10.62 3.90
C GLN A 216 2.93 11.80 3.36
N LYS A 217 2.37 13.01 3.34
CA LYS A 217 3.03 14.26 2.87
C LYS A 217 3.61 14.17 1.45
N THR A 218 3.07 13.27 0.64
CA THR A 218 3.44 13.05 -0.76
C THR A 218 2.18 13.01 -1.62
N ALA A 219 2.32 13.29 -2.90
CA ALA A 219 1.22 13.14 -3.84
C ALA A 219 0.81 11.66 -3.94
N LEU A 220 -0.48 11.38 -3.76
CA LEU A 220 -1.07 10.04 -3.84
C LEU A 220 -1.50 9.71 -5.28
N SER A 221 -0.64 10.01 -6.26
CA SER A 221 -0.97 9.96 -7.69
C SER A 221 -1.36 8.57 -8.22
N HIS A 222 -0.94 7.51 -7.53
CA HIS A 222 -1.33 6.13 -7.85
C HIS A 222 -2.77 5.80 -7.43
N MET A 223 -3.36 6.57 -6.50
CA MET A 223 -4.77 6.47 -6.14
C MET A 223 -5.61 7.29 -7.12
N ALA A 224 -5.68 6.84 -8.36
CA ALA A 224 -6.27 7.60 -9.47
C ALA A 224 -7.78 7.42 -9.60
N THR A 225 -8.37 6.42 -8.97
CA THR A 225 -9.79 6.07 -9.09
C THR A 225 -10.42 5.81 -7.74
N ILE A 226 -11.72 6.10 -7.63
CA ILE A 226 -12.56 5.72 -6.51
C ILE A 226 -13.76 4.95 -7.03
N HIS A 227 -14.09 3.84 -6.41
CA HIS A 227 -15.13 2.91 -6.84
C HIS A 227 -16.32 2.95 -5.87
N PRO A 228 -17.37 3.74 -6.17
CA PRO A 228 -18.60 3.67 -5.40
C PRO A 228 -19.29 2.33 -5.64
N TYR A 229 -19.84 1.73 -4.59
CA TYR A 229 -20.61 0.50 -4.70
C TYR A 229 -21.75 0.48 -3.68
N THR A 230 -22.81 -0.24 -4.03
CA THR A 230 -23.89 -0.58 -3.11
C THR A 230 -23.63 -1.93 -2.47
N ALA A 231 -23.92 -2.07 -1.18
CA ALA A 231 -23.75 -3.34 -0.46
C ALA A 231 -24.52 -4.51 -1.11
N ASP A 232 -25.57 -4.20 -1.86
CA ASP A 232 -26.42 -5.20 -2.52
C ASP A 232 -25.81 -5.84 -3.78
N LYS A 233 -24.65 -5.36 -4.26
CA LYS A 233 -23.95 -5.96 -5.42
C LYS A 233 -23.38 -7.35 -5.13
N PHE A 234 -23.03 -7.61 -3.89
CA PHE A 234 -22.41 -8.85 -3.47
C PHE A 234 -23.32 -9.65 -2.52
N MET A 235 -23.13 -10.96 -2.49
CA MET A 235 -23.82 -11.80 -1.54
C MET A 235 -23.38 -11.45 -0.10
N LEU A 236 -24.35 -11.04 0.72
CA LEU A 236 -24.10 -10.73 2.12
C LEU A 236 -23.74 -12.01 2.88
N ILE A 237 -22.53 -12.05 3.41
CA ILE A 237 -22.04 -13.12 4.28
C ILE A 237 -21.70 -12.49 5.62
N ASP A 238 -22.50 -12.75 6.64
CA ASP A 238 -22.24 -12.24 7.98
C ASP A 238 -20.95 -12.81 8.58
N SER A 239 -20.43 -12.15 9.61
CA SER A 239 -19.15 -12.48 10.22
C SER A 239 -19.09 -13.92 10.80
N SER A 240 -20.23 -14.41 11.31
CA SER A 240 -20.34 -15.76 11.86
C SER A 240 -20.31 -16.81 10.75
N SER A 241 -21.08 -16.60 9.68
CA SER A 241 -21.08 -17.46 8.49
C SER A 241 -19.71 -17.50 7.81
N ARG A 242 -19.07 -16.33 7.63
CA ARG A 242 -17.72 -16.24 7.05
C ARG A 242 -16.71 -17.06 7.83
N ARG A 243 -16.73 -16.96 9.15
CA ARG A 243 -15.86 -17.71 10.05
C ARG A 243 -16.18 -19.21 10.04
N ASN A 244 -17.47 -19.57 10.16
CA ASN A 244 -17.88 -20.96 10.27
C ASN A 244 -17.68 -21.75 8.96
N LEU A 245 -17.76 -21.08 7.80
CA LEU A 245 -17.45 -21.66 6.50
C LEU A 245 -15.95 -21.78 6.22
N GLU A 246 -15.11 -21.24 7.10
CA GLU A 246 -13.64 -21.23 6.93
C GLU A 246 -13.22 -20.77 5.53
N LEU A 247 -13.79 -19.66 5.05
CA LEU A 247 -13.59 -19.18 3.69
C LEU A 247 -12.13 -18.86 3.39
N VAL A 248 -11.47 -18.13 4.29
CA VAL A 248 -10.09 -17.62 4.08
C VAL A 248 -9.08 -18.11 5.11
N GLU A 249 -9.56 -18.51 6.30
CA GLU A 249 -8.74 -19.04 7.38
C GLU A 249 -9.52 -20.08 8.21
N THR A 250 -8.78 -20.97 8.87
CA THR A 250 -9.38 -22.00 9.74
C THR A 250 -9.83 -21.43 11.08
N LEU A 251 -10.84 -22.03 11.67
CA LEU A 251 -11.48 -21.60 12.93
C LEU A 251 -10.53 -21.66 14.12
N ARG A 252 -9.72 -22.71 14.21
CA ARG A 252 -8.86 -22.99 15.37
C ARG A 252 -7.50 -22.30 15.27
N GLU A 253 -6.82 -22.45 14.14
CA GLU A 253 -5.42 -22.06 13.98
C GLU A 253 -5.27 -20.69 13.31
N LYS A 254 -6.39 -20.12 12.79
CA LYS A 254 -6.39 -18.86 12.02
C LYS A 254 -5.34 -18.84 10.91
N GLN A 255 -5.19 -19.98 10.22
CA GLN A 255 -4.25 -20.17 9.13
C GLN A 255 -4.99 -20.34 7.81
N LYS A 256 -4.38 -19.89 6.72
CA LYS A 256 -4.89 -20.09 5.36
C LYS A 256 -5.01 -21.59 5.02
N ARG A 257 -4.03 -22.40 5.43
CA ARG A 257 -4.00 -23.84 5.16
C ARG A 257 -5.21 -24.55 5.78
N GLY A 258 -5.99 -25.23 4.95
CA GLY A 258 -7.22 -25.92 5.34
C GLY A 258 -8.50 -25.13 5.07
N SER A 259 -8.41 -23.85 4.70
CA SER A 259 -9.57 -23.04 4.31
C SER A 259 -10.01 -23.30 2.86
N LEU A 260 -11.20 -22.78 2.47
CA LEU A 260 -11.66 -22.83 1.07
C LEU A 260 -10.66 -22.13 0.15
N LEU A 261 -10.20 -20.92 0.53
CA LEU A 261 -9.23 -20.16 -0.24
C LEU A 261 -7.95 -20.97 -0.48
N TRP A 262 -7.45 -21.70 0.50
CA TRP A 262 -6.25 -22.52 0.34
C TRP A 262 -6.41 -23.61 -0.73
N VAL A 263 -7.58 -24.20 -0.84
CA VAL A 263 -7.87 -25.24 -1.87
C VAL A 263 -7.90 -24.61 -3.26
N LEU A 264 -8.54 -23.44 -3.39
CA LEU A 264 -8.75 -22.77 -4.66
C LEU A 264 -7.51 -22.01 -5.15
N ASP A 265 -6.68 -21.49 -4.24
CA ASP A 265 -5.55 -20.63 -4.60
C ASP A 265 -4.43 -21.43 -5.29
N LYS A 266 -4.41 -21.28 -6.61
CA LYS A 266 -3.37 -21.75 -7.52
C LYS A 266 -2.83 -20.59 -8.34
N THR A 267 -3.03 -19.36 -7.87
CA THR A 267 -2.56 -18.14 -8.53
C THR A 267 -1.04 -18.11 -8.66
N LYS A 268 -0.52 -17.36 -9.62
CA LYS A 268 0.91 -17.23 -9.90
C LYS A 268 1.47 -15.89 -9.45
N THR A 269 0.61 -14.91 -9.20
CA THR A 269 0.99 -13.54 -8.82
C THR A 269 0.32 -13.15 -7.50
N ALA A 270 0.94 -12.23 -6.77
CA ALA A 270 0.36 -11.65 -5.55
C ALA A 270 -0.97 -10.94 -5.85
N MET A 271 -1.03 -10.18 -6.95
CA MET A 271 -2.26 -9.50 -7.44
C MET A 271 -3.38 -10.51 -7.69
N GLY A 272 -3.09 -11.63 -8.36
CA GLY A 272 -4.06 -12.71 -8.57
C GLY A 272 -4.54 -13.35 -7.26
N ALA A 273 -3.66 -13.50 -6.27
CA ALA A 273 -4.04 -14.04 -4.97
C ALA A 273 -4.99 -13.09 -4.21
N ARG A 274 -4.75 -11.77 -4.27
CA ARG A 274 -5.67 -10.75 -3.71
C ARG A 274 -7.02 -10.77 -4.42
N THR A 275 -7.01 -10.80 -5.75
CA THR A 275 -8.25 -10.87 -6.55
C THR A 275 -9.08 -12.11 -6.23
N LEU A 276 -8.43 -13.29 -6.17
CA LEU A 276 -9.11 -14.55 -5.83
C LEU A 276 -9.68 -14.50 -4.41
N ARG A 277 -8.93 -13.94 -3.46
CA ARG A 277 -9.41 -13.74 -2.10
C ARG A 277 -10.67 -12.86 -2.10
N GLY A 278 -10.65 -11.74 -2.82
CA GLY A 278 -11.83 -10.88 -2.99
C GLY A 278 -13.03 -11.63 -3.57
N TYR A 279 -12.84 -12.51 -4.54
CA TYR A 279 -13.91 -13.33 -5.12
C TYR A 279 -14.53 -14.29 -4.11
N VAL A 280 -13.73 -14.86 -3.21
CA VAL A 280 -14.21 -15.76 -2.15
C VAL A 280 -14.91 -14.99 -1.04
N GLU A 281 -14.40 -13.83 -0.67
CA GLU A 281 -14.97 -13.00 0.40
C GLU A 281 -16.20 -12.21 -0.04
N GLN A 282 -16.33 -11.89 -1.34
CA GLN A 282 -17.40 -11.10 -1.94
C GLN A 282 -17.97 -11.78 -3.19
N PRO A 283 -18.74 -12.88 -3.03
CA PRO A 283 -19.34 -13.55 -4.15
C PRO A 283 -20.37 -12.65 -4.86
N LEU A 284 -20.38 -12.68 -6.19
CA LEU A 284 -21.35 -11.95 -7.00
C LEU A 284 -22.75 -12.52 -6.84
N ILE A 285 -23.77 -11.67 -7.03
CA ILE A 285 -25.19 -12.08 -7.07
C ILE A 285 -25.70 -12.04 -8.52
N ASP A 286 -25.21 -11.12 -9.34
CA ASP A 286 -25.66 -10.99 -10.72
C ASP A 286 -25.28 -12.22 -11.55
N ALA A 287 -26.29 -12.94 -12.02
CA ALA A 287 -26.13 -14.12 -12.84
C ALA A 287 -25.39 -13.86 -14.16
N LYS A 288 -25.48 -12.65 -14.73
CA LYS A 288 -24.77 -12.30 -15.96
C LYS A 288 -23.26 -12.17 -15.72
N GLU A 289 -22.88 -11.47 -14.66
CA GLU A 289 -21.46 -11.33 -14.28
C GLU A 289 -20.87 -12.70 -13.90
N ILE A 290 -21.63 -13.54 -13.19
CA ILE A 290 -21.22 -14.91 -12.83
C ILE A 290 -20.99 -15.74 -14.09
N ASN A 291 -21.96 -15.75 -15.03
CA ASN A 291 -21.84 -16.53 -16.25
C ASN A 291 -20.66 -16.06 -17.12
N CYS A 292 -20.42 -14.76 -17.20
CA CYS A 292 -19.26 -14.21 -17.93
C CYS A 292 -17.94 -14.74 -17.37
N ARG A 293 -17.79 -14.87 -16.03
CA ARG A 293 -16.62 -15.50 -15.42
C ARG A 293 -16.56 -17.00 -15.71
N LEU A 294 -17.70 -17.69 -15.65
CA LEU A 294 -17.77 -19.13 -15.90
C LEU A 294 -17.43 -19.49 -17.36
N GLU A 295 -17.85 -18.67 -18.32
CA GLU A 295 -17.49 -18.82 -19.74
C GLU A 295 -15.97 -18.73 -19.94
N ALA A 296 -15.30 -17.80 -19.29
CA ALA A 296 -13.84 -17.70 -19.34
C ALA A 296 -13.15 -18.93 -18.70
N VAL A 297 -13.68 -19.41 -17.57
CA VAL A 297 -13.15 -20.63 -16.91
C VAL A 297 -13.36 -21.86 -17.77
N GLU A 298 -14.51 -21.99 -18.43
CA GLU A 298 -14.82 -23.07 -19.34
C GLU A 298 -13.83 -23.09 -20.51
N GLU A 299 -13.63 -21.96 -21.17
CA GLU A 299 -12.72 -21.87 -22.30
C GLU A 299 -11.27 -22.15 -21.91
N LEU A 300 -10.78 -21.61 -20.78
CA LEU A 300 -9.46 -21.92 -20.24
C LEU A 300 -9.29 -23.41 -19.87
N THR A 301 -10.38 -24.07 -19.48
CA THR A 301 -10.36 -25.50 -19.19
C THR A 301 -10.30 -26.35 -20.47
N GLN A 302 -10.96 -25.89 -21.55
CA GLN A 302 -10.94 -26.53 -22.86
C GLN A 302 -9.62 -26.33 -23.61
N LYS A 303 -8.86 -25.26 -23.28
CA LYS A 303 -7.55 -24.91 -23.89
C LYS A 303 -6.39 -25.04 -22.89
N PRO A 304 -6.10 -26.25 -22.36
CA PRO A 304 -5.14 -26.40 -21.25
C PRO A 304 -3.70 -25.99 -21.61
N MET A 305 -3.29 -26.14 -22.88
CA MET A 305 -1.93 -25.75 -23.30
C MET A 305 -1.75 -24.23 -23.22
N LEU A 306 -2.71 -23.45 -23.76
CA LEU A 306 -2.66 -21.99 -23.71
C LEU A 306 -2.78 -21.47 -22.26
N ARG A 307 -3.66 -22.09 -21.46
CA ARG A 307 -3.77 -21.77 -20.03
C ARG A 307 -2.43 -21.98 -19.30
N ASP A 308 -1.77 -23.10 -19.52
CA ASP A 308 -0.52 -23.42 -18.85
C ASP A 308 0.61 -22.50 -19.34
N GLU A 309 0.61 -22.12 -20.62
CA GLU A 309 1.54 -21.14 -21.17
C GLU A 309 1.35 -19.74 -20.55
N ILE A 310 0.11 -19.25 -20.41
CA ILE A 310 -0.17 -18.00 -19.66
C ILE A 310 0.38 -18.11 -18.23
N ARG A 311 0.22 -19.26 -17.57
CA ARG A 311 0.70 -19.44 -16.20
C ARG A 311 2.23 -19.38 -16.09
N GLU A 312 2.96 -19.82 -17.11
CA GLU A 312 4.43 -19.70 -17.15
C GLU A 312 4.86 -18.23 -17.30
N TYR A 313 4.19 -17.44 -18.16
CA TYR A 313 4.48 -16.00 -18.28
C TYR A 313 4.03 -15.18 -17.07
N LEU A 314 3.01 -15.62 -16.32
CA LEU A 314 2.60 -14.97 -15.08
C LEU A 314 3.58 -15.22 -13.92
N ASN A 315 4.32 -16.33 -13.93
CA ASN A 315 5.18 -16.73 -12.80
C ASN A 315 6.31 -15.73 -12.47
N PRO A 316 7.02 -15.11 -13.44
CA PRO A 316 8.05 -14.11 -13.16
C PRO A 316 7.53 -12.69 -12.91
N ILE A 317 6.22 -12.46 -12.96
CA ILE A 317 5.63 -11.14 -12.75
C ILE A 317 5.61 -10.82 -11.24
N TYR A 318 6.28 -9.74 -10.89
CA TYR A 318 6.27 -9.16 -9.56
C TYR A 318 4.95 -8.44 -9.25
N ASP A 319 4.78 -7.99 -8.03
CA ASP A 319 3.60 -7.23 -7.61
C ASP A 319 3.64 -5.80 -8.18
N LEU A 320 3.07 -5.63 -9.37
CA LEU A 320 3.06 -4.37 -10.11
C LEU A 320 2.32 -3.26 -9.35
N GLU A 321 1.22 -3.57 -8.67
CA GLU A 321 0.46 -2.60 -7.89
C GLU A 321 1.32 -1.99 -6.79
N ARG A 322 2.00 -2.84 -6.00
CA ARG A 322 2.89 -2.38 -4.93
C ARG A 322 4.18 -1.73 -5.45
N LEU A 323 4.66 -2.13 -6.63
CA LEU A 323 5.80 -1.47 -7.28
C LEU A 323 5.44 -0.05 -7.72
N ILE A 324 4.30 0.15 -8.37
CA ILE A 324 3.80 1.47 -8.78
C ILE A 324 3.61 2.39 -7.57
N SER A 325 3.03 1.87 -6.50
CA SER A 325 2.88 2.60 -5.25
C SER A 325 4.24 3.10 -4.73
N ARG A 326 5.24 2.23 -4.63
CA ARG A 326 6.60 2.63 -4.19
C ARG A 326 7.26 3.65 -5.11
N ILE A 327 7.03 3.55 -6.42
CA ILE A 327 7.52 4.54 -7.39
C ILE A 327 6.85 5.90 -7.14
N SER A 328 5.53 5.94 -6.96
CA SER A 328 4.77 7.16 -6.69
C SER A 328 5.20 7.83 -5.37
N TYR A 329 5.51 7.05 -4.35
CA TYR A 329 6.06 7.53 -3.07
C TYR A 329 7.55 7.88 -3.13
N GLN A 330 8.22 7.73 -4.28
CA GLN A 330 9.67 7.93 -4.44
C GLN A 330 10.52 7.10 -3.46
N SER A 331 9.96 5.98 -2.98
CA SER A 331 10.61 5.03 -2.08
C SER A 331 11.17 3.81 -2.81
N ALA A 332 10.90 3.68 -4.11
CA ALA A 332 11.41 2.61 -4.94
C ALA A 332 12.94 2.64 -5.04
N ASN A 333 13.55 1.49 -4.91
CA ASN A 333 14.97 1.32 -5.13
C ASN A 333 15.27 0.91 -6.60
N PRO A 334 16.52 0.98 -7.06
CA PRO A 334 16.85 0.64 -8.45
C PRO A 334 16.48 -0.81 -8.85
N ARG A 335 16.50 -1.76 -7.91
CA ARG A 335 16.07 -3.15 -8.17
C ARG A 335 14.56 -3.26 -8.37
N ASP A 336 13.78 -2.42 -7.67
CA ASP A 336 12.33 -2.33 -7.90
C ASP A 336 12.02 -1.91 -9.33
N MET A 337 12.80 -0.97 -9.89
CA MET A 337 12.65 -0.54 -11.28
C MET A 337 12.99 -1.67 -12.27
N VAL A 338 14.04 -2.45 -12.01
CA VAL A 338 14.39 -3.61 -12.85
C VAL A 338 13.31 -4.68 -12.74
N ALA A 339 12.79 -4.96 -11.54
CA ALA A 339 11.69 -5.91 -11.33
C ALA A 339 10.40 -5.46 -12.04
N PHE A 340 10.13 -4.15 -12.04
CA PHE A 340 9.01 -3.57 -12.78
C PHE A 340 9.17 -3.78 -14.29
N ALA A 341 10.31 -3.42 -14.86
CA ALA A 341 10.58 -3.62 -16.28
C ALA A 341 10.52 -5.10 -16.70
N SER A 342 11.11 -6.01 -15.91
CA SER A 342 11.09 -7.45 -16.22
C SER A 342 9.67 -8.04 -16.14
N SER A 343 8.80 -7.49 -15.31
CA SER A 343 7.39 -7.87 -15.26
C SER A 343 6.64 -7.40 -16.50
N LEU A 344 6.86 -6.15 -16.91
CA LEU A 344 6.23 -5.58 -18.12
C LEU A 344 6.65 -6.35 -19.40
N GLU A 345 7.84 -6.88 -19.47
CA GLU A 345 8.30 -7.70 -20.61
C GLU A 345 7.47 -8.97 -20.86
N MET A 346 6.77 -9.45 -19.85
CA MET A 346 5.90 -10.62 -19.99
C MET A 346 4.55 -10.28 -20.62
N ILE A 347 4.12 -9.02 -20.55
CA ILE A 347 2.81 -8.58 -21.01
C ILE A 347 2.56 -8.83 -22.51
N PRO A 348 3.51 -8.52 -23.43
CA PRO A 348 3.31 -8.80 -24.85
C PRO A 348 3.03 -10.28 -25.14
N TYR A 349 3.69 -11.20 -24.46
CA TYR A 349 3.51 -12.64 -24.65
C TYR A 349 2.14 -13.09 -24.13
N ILE A 350 1.72 -12.62 -22.96
CA ILE A 350 0.39 -12.90 -22.41
C ILE A 350 -0.68 -12.35 -23.35
N ARG A 351 -0.51 -11.11 -23.82
CA ARG A 351 -1.43 -10.48 -24.76
C ARG A 351 -1.56 -11.26 -26.07
N GLN A 352 -0.45 -11.77 -26.62
CA GLN A 352 -0.45 -12.60 -27.81
C GLN A 352 -1.28 -13.87 -27.61
N ILE A 353 -1.15 -14.55 -26.47
CA ILE A 353 -1.91 -15.77 -26.18
C ILE A 353 -3.40 -15.47 -25.99
N LEU A 354 -3.74 -14.32 -25.38
CA LEU A 354 -5.13 -13.92 -25.15
C LEU A 354 -5.92 -13.72 -26.45
N GLN A 355 -5.26 -13.47 -27.60
CA GLN A 355 -5.91 -13.40 -28.92
C GLN A 355 -6.62 -14.70 -29.32
N GLU A 356 -6.19 -15.84 -28.79
CA GLU A 356 -6.74 -17.16 -29.10
C GLU A 356 -8.04 -17.48 -28.32
N PHE A 357 -8.51 -16.56 -27.48
CA PHE A 357 -9.70 -16.73 -26.64
C PHE A 357 -10.88 -15.90 -27.14
N GLU A 358 -12.08 -16.46 -26.97
CA GLU A 358 -13.32 -15.86 -27.42
C GLU A 358 -14.22 -15.35 -26.27
N ALA A 359 -14.01 -15.84 -25.04
CA ALA A 359 -14.81 -15.45 -23.88
C ALA A 359 -14.74 -13.92 -23.64
N PRO A 360 -15.89 -13.27 -23.41
CA PRO A 360 -15.98 -11.80 -23.36
C PRO A 360 -14.99 -11.14 -22.40
N ILE A 361 -14.81 -11.72 -21.20
CA ILE A 361 -13.88 -11.17 -20.20
C ILE A 361 -12.41 -11.29 -20.64
N LEU A 362 -12.04 -12.37 -21.36
CA LEU A 362 -10.67 -12.54 -21.86
C LEU A 362 -10.38 -11.61 -23.03
N LYS A 363 -11.38 -11.35 -23.89
CA LYS A 363 -11.28 -10.33 -24.94
C LYS A 363 -11.15 -8.93 -24.38
N GLN A 364 -11.93 -8.60 -23.36
CA GLN A 364 -11.84 -7.31 -22.69
C GLN A 364 -10.44 -7.10 -22.10
N ILE A 365 -9.89 -8.11 -21.41
CA ILE A 365 -8.52 -8.06 -20.86
C ILE A 365 -7.50 -7.86 -21.98
N PHE A 366 -7.65 -8.53 -23.12
CA PHE A 366 -6.78 -8.36 -24.30
C PHE A 366 -6.81 -6.92 -24.84
N GLU A 367 -8.01 -6.34 -24.95
CA GLU A 367 -8.21 -4.98 -25.48
C GLU A 367 -7.64 -3.91 -24.52
N ASP A 368 -7.84 -4.08 -23.22
CA ASP A 368 -7.40 -3.14 -22.19
C ASP A 368 -5.90 -3.25 -21.86
N MET A 369 -5.25 -4.36 -22.27
CA MET A 369 -3.85 -4.63 -21.93
C MET A 369 -2.89 -3.83 -22.82
N ASP A 370 -2.26 -2.79 -22.25
CA ASP A 370 -1.16 -2.04 -22.88
C ASP A 370 0.18 -2.67 -22.53
N PRO A 371 1.02 -3.05 -23.50
CA PRO A 371 2.34 -3.63 -23.23
C PRO A 371 3.34 -2.69 -22.58
N LEU A 372 3.17 -1.38 -22.65
CA LEU A 372 4.08 -0.35 -22.08
C LEU A 372 5.56 -0.56 -22.48
N GLU A 373 5.79 -0.87 -23.75
CA GLU A 373 7.14 -1.16 -24.28
C GLU A 373 8.10 0.02 -24.15
N ASP A 374 7.59 1.25 -24.31
CA ASP A 374 8.35 2.50 -24.15
C ASP A 374 8.90 2.67 -22.73
N VAL A 375 8.11 2.33 -21.72
CA VAL A 375 8.49 2.37 -20.30
C VAL A 375 9.56 1.30 -20.02
N THR A 376 9.35 0.09 -20.53
CA THR A 376 10.28 -1.02 -20.39
C THR A 376 11.64 -0.68 -21.01
N ASP A 377 11.64 -0.16 -22.25
CA ASP A 377 12.83 0.27 -22.95
C ASP A 377 13.57 1.41 -22.24
N LEU A 378 12.83 2.38 -21.71
CA LEU A 378 13.40 3.48 -20.94
C LEU A 378 14.18 2.96 -19.72
N ILE A 379 13.57 2.11 -18.92
CA ILE A 379 14.19 1.55 -17.71
C ILE A 379 15.43 0.73 -18.08
N LYS A 380 15.35 -0.13 -19.05
CA LYS A 380 16.47 -0.97 -19.49
C LYS A 380 17.64 -0.19 -20.07
N ARG A 381 17.37 0.89 -20.77
CA ARG A 381 18.45 1.78 -21.27
C ARG A 381 19.08 2.58 -20.15
N ALA A 382 18.30 2.96 -19.14
CA ALA A 382 18.75 3.86 -18.06
C ALA A 382 19.46 3.13 -16.93
N ILE A 383 18.99 1.94 -16.54
CA ILE A 383 19.42 1.23 -15.33
C ILE A 383 20.21 -0.02 -15.71
N THR A 384 21.23 -0.35 -14.91
CA THR A 384 22.01 -1.59 -15.07
C THR A 384 21.17 -2.82 -14.69
N ASP A 385 21.49 -4.01 -15.23
CA ASP A 385 20.70 -5.23 -14.97
C ASP A 385 20.77 -5.68 -13.50
N GLU A 386 21.89 -5.45 -12.84
CA GLU A 386 22.10 -5.76 -11.42
C GLU A 386 22.50 -4.52 -10.63
N PRO A 387 21.57 -3.60 -10.36
CA PRO A 387 21.89 -2.38 -9.64
C PRO A 387 22.11 -2.65 -8.14
N PRO A 388 22.94 -1.84 -7.47
CA PRO A 388 23.10 -1.90 -6.02
C PRO A 388 21.79 -1.50 -5.31
N LEU A 389 21.62 -1.94 -4.07
CA LEU A 389 20.45 -1.59 -3.25
C LEU A 389 20.44 -0.11 -2.86
N ALA A 390 21.60 0.44 -2.48
CA ALA A 390 21.70 1.80 -2.01
C ALA A 390 22.23 2.74 -3.10
N GLN A 391 21.55 3.85 -3.30
CA GLN A 391 21.95 4.87 -4.28
C GLN A 391 23.38 5.40 -4.06
N LYS A 392 23.82 5.50 -2.80
CA LYS A 392 25.16 5.95 -2.41
C LYS A 392 26.30 5.06 -2.92
N ASP A 393 26.02 3.82 -3.24
CA ASP A 393 27.04 2.87 -3.74
C ASP A 393 27.43 3.16 -5.19
N GLY A 394 26.58 3.91 -5.92
CA GLY A 394 26.81 4.26 -7.32
C GLY A 394 26.62 3.09 -8.27
N GLY A 395 26.88 3.28 -9.57
CA GLY A 395 26.77 2.19 -10.56
C GLY A 395 25.34 1.83 -10.97
N ILE A 396 24.35 2.67 -10.69
CA ILE A 396 22.95 2.45 -11.02
C ILE A 396 22.67 2.70 -12.50
N ILE A 397 23.14 3.84 -12.99
CA ILE A 397 22.89 4.25 -14.37
C ILE A 397 23.78 3.45 -15.32
N ARG A 398 23.18 2.94 -16.39
CA ARG A 398 23.90 2.18 -17.43
C ARG A 398 24.92 3.09 -18.14
N GLU A 399 26.09 2.52 -18.46
CA GLU A 399 27.11 3.23 -19.24
C GLU A 399 26.58 3.58 -20.65
N GLY A 400 26.85 4.80 -21.09
CA GLY A 400 26.36 5.33 -22.36
C GLY A 400 24.98 5.95 -22.32
N TYR A 401 24.24 5.87 -21.19
CA TYR A 401 22.92 6.49 -21.06
C TYR A 401 23.00 8.01 -20.87
N ASN A 402 23.95 8.47 -20.04
CA ASN A 402 24.13 9.90 -19.77
C ASN A 402 25.63 10.26 -19.75
N ALA A 403 26.03 11.12 -20.68
CA ALA A 403 27.44 11.51 -20.88
C ALA A 403 28.06 12.20 -19.64
N ASP A 404 27.29 12.96 -18.88
CA ASP A 404 27.80 13.61 -17.69
C ASP A 404 28.06 12.60 -16.56
N VAL A 405 27.17 11.64 -16.39
CA VAL A 405 27.37 10.54 -15.43
C VAL A 405 28.61 9.73 -15.78
N ASP A 406 28.81 9.41 -17.04
CA ASP A 406 29.98 8.66 -17.52
C ASP A 406 31.26 9.46 -17.32
N LYS A 407 31.25 10.76 -17.58
CA LYS A 407 32.36 11.67 -17.31
C LYS A 407 32.74 11.71 -15.82
N TYR A 408 31.76 11.81 -14.94
CA TYR A 408 32.02 11.79 -13.48
C TYR A 408 32.51 10.42 -13.01
N ARG A 409 32.00 9.33 -13.57
CA ARG A 409 32.49 7.96 -13.31
C ARG A 409 33.95 7.80 -13.71
N HIS A 410 34.33 8.22 -14.90
CA HIS A 410 35.72 8.22 -15.37
C HIS A 410 36.62 9.08 -14.48
N SER A 411 36.18 10.28 -14.12
CA SER A 411 36.94 11.16 -13.24
C SER A 411 37.19 10.55 -11.87
N ARG A 412 36.18 9.88 -11.28
CA ARG A 412 36.31 9.13 -10.00
C ARG A 412 37.34 8.01 -10.12
N THR A 413 37.32 7.24 -11.21
CA THR A 413 38.24 6.16 -11.43
C THR A 413 39.68 6.67 -11.60
N CYS A 414 39.88 7.72 -12.39
CA CYS A 414 41.21 8.37 -12.54
C CYS A 414 41.75 8.90 -11.19
N LEU A 415 40.91 9.53 -10.36
CA LEU A 415 41.31 10.02 -9.05
C LEU A 415 41.71 8.90 -8.08
N LEU A 416 41.03 7.75 -8.14
CA LEU A 416 41.40 6.58 -7.33
C LEU A 416 42.76 6.00 -7.71
N TYR A 417 43.10 6.01 -9.00
CA TYR A 417 44.42 5.53 -9.48
C TYR A 417 45.55 6.55 -9.28
N THR A 418 45.25 7.85 -9.21
CA THR A 418 46.24 8.95 -9.02
C THR A 418 46.37 9.36 -7.56
N SER A 419 45.53 8.93 -6.66
CA SER A 419 45.66 9.18 -5.22
C SER A 419 46.82 8.36 -4.67
N PRO A 420 47.86 8.96 -4.05
CA PRO A 420 48.97 8.22 -3.48
C PRO A 420 48.47 7.25 -2.40
N SER A 421 48.91 6.01 -2.49
CA SER A 421 48.61 5.00 -1.49
C SER A 421 49.15 5.44 -0.12
N PRO A 422 48.47 5.15 1.01
CA PRO A 422 49.06 5.35 2.34
C PRO A 422 50.46 4.68 2.53
N ARG A 423 50.79 3.71 1.67
CA ARG A 423 52.12 3.08 1.64
C ARG A 423 53.18 3.96 1.01
N ASP A 424 52.81 4.89 0.16
CA ASP A 424 53.76 5.80 -0.50
C ASP A 424 54.24 6.89 0.45
N TYR A 425 53.50 7.22 1.49
CA TYR A 425 53.90 8.13 2.57
C TYR A 425 54.78 7.48 3.62
N ALA A 426 54.88 6.18 3.67
CA ALA A 426 55.70 5.44 4.64
C ALA A 426 57.14 5.17 4.10
N ALA A 427 57.48 5.57 2.85
CA ALA A 427 58.76 5.31 2.20
C ALA A 427 59.58 6.60 1.92
N SER A 428 59.11 7.76 2.42
CA SER A 428 59.87 9.05 2.33
C SER A 428 60.34 9.51 3.68
#